data_a9f37f1852ae1f5491a5c2a36c957b89
#
_entry.id   a9f37f1852ae1f5491a5c2a36c957b89
#
_cell.length_a   1.000
_cell.length_b   1.000
_cell.length_c   1.000
_cell.angle_alpha   90.00
_cell.angle_beta   90.00
_cell.angle_gamma   90.00
#
_symmetry.space_group_name_H-M   'P 1'
#
loop_
_entity.id
_entity.type
_entity.pdbx_description
1 polymer ?
#
loop_
_entity_poly.entity_id
_entity_poly.type
_entity_poly.pdbx_seq_one_letter_code
_entity_poly.pdbx_strand_id
1 'polypeptide(L)'
;MADRFDILRRLLRGGSAQYKVPTERPGSNAQKRAFDSFQKASQSLYGEGLVGGGDRIDRIRDYEEMDHYPEITRALDIYADDSTTYSENGKSVEIVSDDDKIVGELEELFYQRMDIDFHLWTWIRNMCKYGDHFNLLDIVNKEGVLGCIALPVGEIEREEGYNNDPNSLRFKWLTQGNTVFENYQVSHLRILGDDRFLPYGRSVLDSSRKVWKQLLMAEDAMLIYRISRAPERRVFYVDVGNIPPKDVENYMQQARDKLKRLPNVTEANGKVDLRYNPESILEDFFIPVRGDRGSRIETLPGGENAAAIEDIQYLQNKLFISLGVPKSYLTAEEDLSGKSTLAQEDIKFARTIQRIQKIIISELAKISLIHLYLRGYDEASIYNFDLKLTNPSTVTEMMQLDLMDKRFGAARDIADSELISNEYVQKSILKLSDSEIANIKVDRQREASEKFIVDQLEQGESAVGGGEEGQL
;
A
#
# COMPACT_ATOMS: atom_id res chain seq x y z
N MET A 1 7.20 22.50 38.46
CA MET A 1 6.26 21.92 37.47
C MET A 1 7.11 21.17 36.48
N ALA A 2 6.98 19.83 36.43
CA ALA A 2 7.63 19.05 35.37
C ALA A 2 7.10 19.57 34.04
N ASP A 3 7.99 19.84 33.11
CA ASP A 3 7.62 20.34 31.80
C ASP A 3 6.71 19.28 31.15
N ARG A 4 5.55 19.71 30.62
CA ARG A 4 4.58 18.79 29.97
C ARG A 4 5.25 17.93 28.88
N PHE A 5 6.29 18.45 28.25
CA PHE A 5 7.08 17.71 27.28
C PHE A 5 7.94 16.59 27.89
N ASP A 6 8.36 16.68 29.15
CA ASP A 6 9.08 15.59 29.84
C ASP A 6 8.14 14.41 30.15
N ILE A 7 6.87 14.70 30.41
CA ILE A 7 5.85 13.67 30.60
C ILE A 7 5.48 13.04 29.26
N LEU A 8 5.32 13.82 28.19
CA LEU A 8 5.15 13.29 26.84
C LEU A 8 6.30 12.37 26.42
N ARG A 9 7.54 12.76 26.71
CA ARG A 9 8.71 11.88 26.49
C ARG A 9 8.62 10.57 27.26
N ARG A 10 7.99 10.55 28.44
CA ARG A 10 7.77 9.32 29.22
C ARG A 10 6.62 8.48 28.69
N LEU A 11 5.50 9.10 28.31
CA LEU A 11 4.32 8.42 27.75
C LEU A 11 4.63 7.73 26.42
N LEU A 12 5.43 8.36 25.57
CA LEU A 12 5.80 7.84 24.25
C LEU A 12 7.07 6.96 24.25
N ARG A 13 7.68 6.74 25.41
CA ARG A 13 8.71 5.72 25.60
C ARG A 13 8.07 4.34 25.60
N GLY A 14 7.90 3.75 24.43
CA GLY A 14 7.48 2.37 24.16
C GLY A 14 6.57 1.70 25.19
N GLY A 15 5.36 1.38 24.78
CA GLY A 15 4.30 0.82 25.61
C GLY A 15 4.61 -0.52 26.28
N SER A 16 5.48 -0.52 27.29
CA SER A 16 5.55 -1.56 28.32
C SER A 16 5.71 -0.90 29.69
N ALA A 17 4.64 -0.26 30.14
CA ALA A 17 4.56 0.41 31.43
C ALA A 17 4.62 -0.53 32.66
N GLN A 18 5.09 -1.75 32.54
CA GLN A 18 5.14 -2.69 33.67
C GLN A 18 6.44 -3.47 33.85
N TYR A 19 7.53 -3.11 33.22
CA TYR A 19 8.83 -3.66 33.62
C TYR A 19 9.49 -2.73 34.63
N LYS A 20 9.33 -2.99 35.93
CA LYS A 20 10.22 -2.46 36.94
C LYS A 20 11.62 -3.04 36.69
N VAL A 21 12.45 -2.23 36.02
CA VAL A 21 13.86 -2.56 35.85
C VAL A 21 14.51 -2.58 37.24
N PRO A 22 15.17 -3.68 37.65
CA PRO A 22 15.91 -3.71 38.88
C PRO A 22 16.97 -2.62 38.90
N THR A 23 17.06 -1.88 39.99
CA THR A 23 17.89 -0.69 40.18
C THR A 23 19.40 -0.97 40.29
N GLU A 24 19.83 -2.20 40.13
CA GLU A 24 21.26 -2.59 40.15
C GLU A 24 21.62 -3.24 38.80
N ARG A 25 22.29 -2.46 37.94
CA ARG A 25 22.88 -2.93 36.67
C ARG A 25 24.36 -3.28 36.90
N PRO A 26 24.77 -4.55 36.87
CA PRO A 26 26.17 -4.87 36.70
C PRO A 26 26.52 -4.70 35.19
N GLY A 27 27.40 -3.76 34.89
CA GLY A 27 28.18 -3.79 33.64
C GLY A 27 27.59 -3.14 32.43
N SER A 28 27.37 -1.82 32.45
CA SER A 28 26.96 -1.01 31.26
C SER A 28 27.89 -1.19 30.03
N ASN A 29 29.14 -1.58 30.23
CA ASN A 29 30.11 -1.76 29.16
C ASN A 29 29.96 -3.10 28.41
N ALA A 30 29.44 -4.15 29.02
CA ALA A 30 29.24 -5.45 28.37
C ALA A 30 28.00 -5.44 27.47
N GLN A 31 26.93 -4.81 27.93
CA GLN A 31 25.71 -4.65 27.11
C GLN A 31 25.93 -3.68 25.93
N LYS A 32 26.70 -2.61 26.14
CA LYS A 32 27.06 -1.70 25.06
C LYS A 32 27.93 -2.39 24.02
N ARG A 33 28.92 -3.19 24.43
CA ARG A 33 29.74 -4.01 23.51
C ARG A 33 28.91 -5.09 22.80
N ALA A 34 27.96 -5.71 23.48
CA ALA A 34 27.06 -6.68 22.85
C ALA A 34 26.12 -6.03 21.85
N PHE A 35 25.60 -4.85 22.16
CA PHE A 35 24.74 -4.08 21.25
C PHE A 35 25.55 -3.53 20.06
N ASP A 36 26.72 -2.94 20.30
CA ASP A 36 27.62 -2.47 19.24
C ASP A 36 28.15 -3.63 18.38
N SER A 37 28.38 -4.82 18.98
CA SER A 37 28.79 -6.00 18.22
C SER A 37 27.61 -6.59 17.44
N PHE A 38 26.39 -6.56 17.96
CA PHE A 38 25.18 -6.96 17.26
C PHE A 38 24.86 -6.01 16.10
N GLN A 39 24.99 -4.70 16.33
CA GLN A 39 24.80 -3.68 15.29
C GLN A 39 25.90 -3.77 14.21
N LYS A 40 27.17 -3.99 14.58
CA LYS A 40 28.27 -4.24 13.63
C LYS A 40 28.13 -5.60 12.94
N ALA A 41 27.70 -6.64 13.63
CA ALA A 41 27.45 -7.95 13.04
C ALA A 41 26.24 -7.93 12.11
N SER A 42 25.19 -7.20 12.43
CA SER A 42 24.05 -7.00 11.52
C SER A 42 24.49 -6.19 10.29
N GLN A 43 25.27 -5.14 10.46
CA GLN A 43 25.83 -4.37 9.34
C GLN A 43 26.84 -5.18 8.50
N SER A 44 27.66 -6.05 9.10
CA SER A 44 28.65 -6.86 8.38
C SER A 44 28.09 -8.16 7.79
N LEU A 45 27.07 -8.74 8.41
CA LEU A 45 26.38 -9.94 7.88
C LEU A 45 25.36 -9.61 6.77
N TYR A 46 24.89 -8.38 6.73
CA TYR A 46 23.87 -7.93 5.75
C TYR A 46 24.41 -6.90 4.74
N GLY A 47 25.62 -6.39 4.93
CA GLY A 47 26.35 -5.59 3.95
C GLY A 47 27.14 -6.50 3.01
N GLU A 48 26.79 -6.57 1.76
CA GLU A 48 27.57 -7.09 0.61
C GLU A 48 27.37 -8.53 0.11
N GLY A 49 26.52 -9.39 0.68
CA GLY A 49 26.68 -10.79 0.26
C GLY A 49 25.49 -11.56 -0.28
N LEU A 50 24.26 -11.21 -0.05
CA LEU A 50 23.11 -12.03 -0.44
C LEU A 50 21.95 -11.23 -1.02
N VAL A 51 21.95 -11.15 -2.35
CA VAL A 51 20.77 -10.82 -3.17
C VAL A 51 20.10 -9.46 -2.87
N GLY A 52 20.66 -8.37 -3.45
CA GLY A 52 19.93 -7.12 -3.61
C GLY A 52 19.97 -6.17 -2.41
N GLY A 53 20.98 -6.25 -1.57
CA GLY A 53 21.24 -5.30 -0.50
C GLY A 53 21.87 -3.99 -1.00
N GLY A 54 21.17 -3.27 -1.89
CA GLY A 54 21.47 -1.85 -2.11
C GLY A 54 21.22 -1.08 -0.82
N ASP A 55 21.99 -0.02 -0.59
CA ASP A 55 21.76 0.95 0.46
C ASP A 55 20.28 1.39 0.46
N ARG A 56 19.77 1.89 1.58
CA ARG A 56 18.40 2.40 1.69
C ARG A 56 18.04 3.37 0.56
N ILE A 57 19.00 4.23 0.20
CA ILE A 57 18.84 5.22 -0.88
C ILE A 57 18.67 4.54 -2.23
N ASP A 58 19.44 3.47 -2.52
CA ASP A 58 19.31 2.72 -3.78
C ASP A 58 17.95 2.00 -3.87
N ARG A 59 17.43 1.48 -2.73
CA ARG A 59 16.07 0.91 -2.70
C ARG A 59 15.01 1.97 -2.98
N ILE A 60 15.12 3.14 -2.37
CA ILE A 60 14.20 4.26 -2.60
C ILE A 60 14.18 4.65 -4.07
N ARG A 61 15.35 4.75 -4.71
CA ARG A 61 15.46 5.04 -6.13
C ARG A 61 14.81 3.95 -7.00
N ASP A 62 15.06 2.69 -6.70
CA ASP A 62 14.37 1.58 -7.39
C ASP A 62 12.84 1.71 -7.27
N TYR A 63 12.31 2.05 -6.07
CA TYR A 63 10.86 2.22 -5.87
C TYR A 63 10.30 3.42 -6.65
N GLU A 64 11.07 4.49 -6.80
CA GLU A 64 10.69 5.64 -7.61
C GLU A 64 10.61 5.26 -9.10
N GLU A 65 11.59 4.51 -9.60
CA GLU A 65 11.56 4.01 -10.97
C GLU A 65 10.42 3.02 -11.20
N MET A 66 10.16 2.12 -10.25
CA MET A 66 9.06 1.16 -10.29
C MET A 66 7.69 1.83 -10.34
N ASP A 67 7.52 2.97 -9.67
CA ASP A 67 6.24 3.72 -9.65
C ASP A 67 5.90 4.34 -11.02
N HIS A 68 6.83 4.39 -11.97
CA HIS A 68 6.52 4.77 -13.36
C HIS A 68 5.97 3.61 -14.20
N TYR A 69 6.00 2.38 -13.67
CA TYR A 69 5.48 1.20 -14.37
C TYR A 69 3.97 1.04 -14.08
N PRO A 70 3.10 1.02 -15.12
CA PRO A 70 1.65 1.18 -14.94
C PRO A 70 1.01 0.19 -13.97
N GLU A 71 1.39 -1.09 -14.02
CA GLU A 71 0.85 -2.13 -13.15
C GLU A 71 1.23 -1.93 -11.69
N ILE A 72 2.44 -1.41 -11.45
CA ILE A 72 2.93 -1.13 -10.09
C ILE A 72 2.26 0.12 -9.53
N THR A 73 2.14 1.18 -10.35
CA THR A 73 1.40 2.39 -9.99
C THR A 73 -0.03 2.04 -9.58
N ARG A 74 -0.72 1.25 -10.42
CA ARG A 74 -2.09 0.84 -10.13
C ARG A 74 -2.19 -0.01 -8.86
N ALA A 75 -1.23 -0.91 -8.62
CA ALA A 75 -1.20 -1.69 -7.39
C ALA A 75 -1.05 -0.81 -6.13
N LEU A 76 -0.19 0.22 -6.17
CA LEU A 76 -0.04 1.17 -5.07
C LEU A 76 -1.31 1.99 -4.83
N ASP A 77 -1.98 2.41 -5.91
CA ASP A 77 -3.25 3.14 -5.83
C ASP A 77 -4.34 2.26 -5.18
N ILE A 78 -4.45 0.98 -5.56
CA ILE A 78 -5.39 0.03 -4.95
C ILE A 78 -5.13 -0.13 -3.44
N TYR A 79 -3.85 -0.25 -3.02
CA TYR A 79 -3.51 -0.29 -1.61
C TYR A 79 -3.98 0.96 -0.85
N ALA A 80 -3.83 2.13 -1.45
CA ALA A 80 -4.27 3.39 -0.85
C ALA A 80 -5.80 3.52 -0.86
N ASP A 81 -6.47 3.24 -1.99
CA ASP A 81 -7.92 3.32 -2.15
C ASP A 81 -8.65 2.43 -1.12
N ASP A 82 -8.24 1.14 -1.03
CA ASP A 82 -8.87 0.19 -0.13
C ASP A 82 -8.57 0.46 1.34
N SER A 83 -7.45 1.14 1.64
CA SER A 83 -7.11 1.53 3.01
C SER A 83 -7.84 2.79 3.50
N THR A 84 -8.36 3.63 2.58
CA THR A 84 -9.02 4.91 2.86
C THR A 84 -10.51 4.90 2.52
N THR A 85 -11.14 3.74 2.53
CA THR A 85 -12.58 3.63 2.24
C THR A 85 -13.38 4.49 3.23
N TYR A 86 -14.31 5.29 2.71
CA TYR A 86 -15.16 6.14 3.52
C TYR A 86 -16.27 5.34 4.19
N SER A 87 -16.61 5.74 5.42
CA SER A 87 -17.78 5.27 6.15
C SER A 87 -19.08 5.82 5.53
N GLU A 88 -20.23 5.28 5.92
CA GLU A 88 -21.56 5.80 5.54
C GLU A 88 -21.72 7.29 5.87
N ASN A 89 -21.01 7.78 6.89
CA ASN A 89 -20.99 9.18 7.30
C ASN A 89 -20.06 10.06 6.45
N GLY A 90 -19.41 9.51 5.41
CA GLY A 90 -18.48 10.22 4.53
C GLY A 90 -17.15 10.57 5.20
N LYS A 91 -16.80 9.97 6.33
CA LYS A 91 -15.54 10.15 7.06
C LYS A 91 -14.63 8.94 6.86
N SER A 92 -13.32 9.18 6.72
CA SER A 92 -12.33 8.10 6.58
C SER A 92 -11.99 7.43 7.92
N VAL A 93 -12.01 8.19 9.02
CA VAL A 93 -11.70 7.73 10.38
C VAL A 93 -12.91 7.92 11.28
N GLU A 94 -13.37 6.87 11.91
CA GLU A 94 -14.44 6.90 12.90
C GLU A 94 -13.82 6.98 14.30
N ILE A 95 -14.33 7.93 15.12
CA ILE A 95 -13.86 8.17 16.48
C ILE A 95 -14.97 7.68 17.42
N VAL A 96 -14.62 6.76 18.30
CA VAL A 96 -15.53 6.18 19.29
C VAL A 96 -15.00 6.52 20.69
N SER A 97 -15.80 7.22 21.50
CA SER A 97 -15.48 7.53 22.89
C SER A 97 -16.78 7.70 23.71
N ASP A 98 -16.69 7.44 25.00
CA ASP A 98 -17.79 7.70 25.95
C ASP A 98 -17.88 9.19 26.33
N ASP A 99 -16.88 10.03 25.99
CA ASP A 99 -16.84 11.46 26.24
C ASP A 99 -16.96 12.26 24.95
N ASP A 100 -18.12 12.89 24.75
CA ASP A 100 -18.41 13.73 23.58
C ASP A 100 -17.42 14.87 23.38
N LYS A 101 -16.77 15.34 24.44
CA LYS A 101 -15.75 16.40 24.34
C LYS A 101 -14.48 15.88 23.65
N ILE A 102 -14.08 14.65 23.96
CA ILE A 102 -12.92 14.02 23.32
C ILE A 102 -13.22 13.79 21.85
N VAL A 103 -14.43 13.32 21.52
CA VAL A 103 -14.86 13.16 20.14
C VAL A 103 -14.77 14.49 19.39
N GLY A 104 -15.35 15.56 19.93
CA GLY A 104 -15.32 16.88 19.30
C GLY A 104 -13.91 17.44 19.09
N GLU A 105 -13.01 17.29 20.08
CA GLU A 105 -11.60 17.72 19.96
C GLU A 105 -10.84 16.92 18.90
N LEU A 106 -11.05 15.62 18.83
CA LEU A 106 -10.40 14.76 17.84
C LEU A 106 -10.97 14.96 16.44
N GLU A 107 -12.25 15.25 16.31
CA GLU A 107 -12.85 15.63 15.03
C GLU A 107 -12.29 16.96 14.52
N GLU A 108 -12.15 17.98 15.40
CA GLU A 108 -11.51 19.23 15.05
C GLU A 108 -10.07 19.00 14.59
N LEU A 109 -9.29 18.17 15.32
CA LEU A 109 -7.93 17.84 14.97
C LEU A 109 -7.82 17.19 13.59
N PHE A 110 -8.59 16.13 13.35
CA PHE A 110 -8.45 15.32 12.16
C PHE A 110 -9.01 16.01 10.92
N TYR A 111 -10.20 16.59 11.00
CA TYR A 111 -10.90 17.11 9.84
C TYR A 111 -10.66 18.59 9.57
N GLN A 112 -10.41 19.41 10.59
CA GLN A 112 -10.22 20.84 10.40
C GLN A 112 -8.75 21.26 10.38
N ARG A 113 -7.90 20.63 11.23
CA ARG A 113 -6.49 21.03 11.34
C ARG A 113 -5.55 20.20 10.47
N MET A 114 -5.77 18.89 10.40
CA MET A 114 -4.89 17.99 9.64
C MET A 114 -5.43 17.67 8.26
N ASP A 115 -6.71 17.93 7.98
CA ASP A 115 -7.40 17.59 6.73
C ASP A 115 -7.10 16.15 6.30
N ILE A 116 -7.42 15.23 7.20
CA ILE A 116 -7.07 13.81 7.04
C ILE A 116 -7.71 13.21 5.79
N ASP A 117 -8.94 13.57 5.46
CA ASP A 117 -9.64 13.02 4.29
C ASP A 117 -8.91 13.32 2.99
N PHE A 118 -8.21 14.46 2.93
CA PHE A 118 -7.40 14.84 1.76
C PHE A 118 -6.01 14.20 1.76
N HIS A 119 -5.35 14.13 2.91
CA HIS A 119 -3.94 13.76 2.99
C HIS A 119 -3.70 12.26 3.21
N LEU A 120 -4.64 11.53 3.85
CA LEU A 120 -4.44 10.15 4.30
C LEU A 120 -4.11 9.20 3.16
N TRP A 121 -4.78 9.35 2.01
CA TRP A 121 -4.51 8.56 0.82
C TRP A 121 -3.05 8.68 0.37
N THR A 122 -2.53 9.89 0.31
CA THR A 122 -1.14 10.16 -0.08
C THR A 122 -0.14 9.58 0.92
N TRP A 123 -0.43 9.68 2.22
CA TRP A 123 0.43 9.12 3.26
C TRP A 123 0.52 7.60 3.17
N ILE A 124 -0.61 6.95 2.95
CA ILE A 124 -0.68 5.49 2.81
C ILE A 124 0.02 5.04 1.54
N ARG A 125 -0.23 5.70 0.42
CA ARG A 125 0.43 5.40 -0.85
C ARG A 125 1.96 5.48 -0.71
N ASN A 126 2.45 6.55 -0.10
CA ASN A 126 3.89 6.73 0.16
C ASN A 126 4.43 5.68 1.14
N MET A 127 3.68 5.37 2.20
CA MET A 127 4.06 4.30 3.13
C MET A 127 4.14 2.95 2.42
N CYS A 128 3.21 2.61 1.55
CA CYS A 128 3.26 1.38 0.75
C CYS A 128 4.45 1.38 -0.22
N LYS A 129 4.72 2.50 -0.89
CA LYS A 129 5.81 2.66 -1.83
C LYS A 129 7.18 2.52 -1.18
N TYR A 130 7.43 3.22 -0.09
CA TYR A 130 8.75 3.28 0.54
C TYR A 130 8.92 2.34 1.74
N GLY A 131 7.82 1.84 2.30
CA GLY A 131 7.79 1.13 3.58
C GLY A 131 7.66 2.04 4.79
N ASP A 132 7.96 3.32 4.62
CA ASP A 132 7.97 4.38 5.64
C ASP A 132 7.27 5.63 5.13
N HIS A 133 6.63 6.37 6.03
CA HIS A 133 6.19 7.74 5.78
C HIS A 133 6.34 8.57 7.04
N PHE A 134 6.86 9.79 6.92
CA PHE A 134 7.15 10.67 8.04
C PHE A 134 6.34 11.96 7.92
N ASN A 135 5.65 12.34 8.99
CA ASN A 135 5.01 13.62 9.13
C ASN A 135 5.59 14.38 10.33
N LEU A 136 6.07 15.58 10.11
CA LEU A 136 6.42 16.50 11.18
C LEU A 136 5.16 17.16 11.72
N LEU A 137 4.93 17.04 13.00
CA LEU A 137 3.77 17.63 13.69
C LEU A 137 4.11 19.05 14.13
N ASP A 138 3.27 20.01 13.77
CA ASP A 138 3.32 21.35 14.31
C ASP A 138 2.61 21.37 15.67
N ILE A 139 3.40 21.53 16.73
CA ILE A 139 2.96 21.35 18.10
C ILE A 139 3.12 22.64 18.90
N VAL A 140 2.01 23.16 19.42
CA VAL A 140 1.99 24.34 20.27
C VAL A 140 1.48 23.97 21.67
N ASN A 141 2.18 24.47 22.70
CA ASN A 141 1.79 24.19 24.08
C ASN A 141 0.43 24.83 24.37
N LYS A 142 -0.49 24.09 24.98
CA LYS A 142 -1.89 24.39 25.30
C LYS A 142 -2.86 24.36 24.11
N GLU A 143 -2.39 24.47 22.87
CA GLU A 143 -3.23 24.38 21.68
C GLU A 143 -3.22 22.99 21.08
N GLY A 144 -2.19 22.18 21.41
CA GLY A 144 -2.03 20.82 20.91
C GLY A 144 -1.34 20.80 19.55
N VAL A 145 -1.76 19.87 18.70
CA VAL A 145 -1.29 19.73 17.32
C VAL A 145 -2.11 20.65 16.42
N LEU A 146 -1.45 21.51 15.67
CA LEU A 146 -2.07 22.45 14.75
C LEU A 146 -2.16 21.91 13.33
N GLY A 147 -1.23 21.06 12.94
CA GLY A 147 -1.16 20.47 11.61
C GLY A 147 0.02 19.53 11.47
N CYS A 148 0.26 19.06 10.28
CA CYS A 148 1.40 18.22 9.97
C CYS A 148 1.97 18.52 8.59
N ILE A 149 3.27 18.28 8.43
CA ILE A 149 4.02 18.48 7.18
C ILE A 149 4.69 17.16 6.83
N ALA A 150 4.42 16.64 5.62
CA ALA A 150 5.09 15.45 5.13
C ALA A 150 6.58 15.69 4.89
N LEU A 151 7.42 14.79 5.39
CA LEU A 151 8.88 14.86 5.23
C LEU A 151 9.35 13.88 4.16
N PRO A 152 10.39 14.24 3.38
CA PRO A 152 10.97 13.34 2.37
C PRO A 152 11.56 12.08 3.02
N VAL A 153 11.11 10.91 2.60
CA VAL A 153 11.50 9.63 3.23
C VAL A 153 13.01 9.36 3.12
N GLY A 154 13.63 9.77 2.01
CA GLY A 154 15.07 9.58 1.77
C GLY A 154 15.98 10.44 2.64
N GLU A 155 15.46 11.52 3.22
CA GLU A 155 16.24 12.51 3.95
C GLU A 155 16.15 12.37 5.47
N ILE A 156 15.21 11.55 5.95
CA ILE A 156 14.99 11.37 7.39
C ILE A 156 15.71 10.11 7.86
N GLU A 157 16.55 10.30 8.86
CA GLU A 157 17.22 9.22 9.58
C GLU A 157 16.55 8.99 10.94
N ARG A 158 16.23 7.74 11.24
CA ARG A 158 15.70 7.31 12.53
C ARG A 158 16.85 6.75 13.37
N GLU A 159 17.15 7.38 14.48
CA GLU A 159 18.18 6.95 15.42
C GLU A 159 17.53 6.37 16.68
N GLU A 160 17.85 5.12 16.99
CA GLU A 160 17.41 4.42 18.20
C GLU A 160 18.59 4.22 19.16
N GLY A 161 18.34 4.31 20.46
CA GLY A 161 19.36 4.06 21.48
C GLY A 161 20.47 5.11 21.60
N TYR A 162 20.26 6.33 21.13
CA TYR A 162 21.31 7.37 21.07
C TYR A 162 21.87 7.82 22.45
N ASN A 163 21.11 7.64 23.55
CA ASN A 163 21.52 8.03 24.90
C ASN A 163 21.84 6.83 25.80
N ASN A 164 22.34 5.72 25.28
CA ASN A 164 22.52 4.46 26.00
C ASN A 164 21.21 3.87 26.62
N ASP A 165 20.06 4.45 26.29
CA ASP A 165 18.73 3.95 26.62
C ASP A 165 18.16 3.31 25.36
N PRO A 166 17.89 1.98 25.35
CA PRO A 166 17.35 1.27 24.20
C PRO A 166 16.03 1.87 23.68
N ASN A 167 15.29 2.54 24.56
CA ASN A 167 14.00 3.14 24.25
C ASN A 167 14.11 4.60 23.77
N SER A 168 15.31 5.16 23.72
CA SER A 168 15.49 6.53 23.22
C SER A 168 15.40 6.52 21.68
N LEU A 169 14.54 7.37 21.17
CA LEU A 169 14.25 7.50 19.74
C LEU A 169 14.25 8.99 19.35
N ARG A 170 14.96 9.30 18.28
CA ARG A 170 14.93 10.61 17.63
C ARG A 170 14.99 10.49 16.12
N PHE A 171 14.58 11.56 15.45
CA PHE A 171 14.66 11.68 14.00
C PHE A 171 15.61 12.81 13.63
N LYS A 172 16.32 12.65 12.54
CA LYS A 172 17.31 13.60 12.05
C LYS A 172 17.05 13.90 10.58
N TRP A 173 16.89 15.18 10.27
CA TRP A 173 16.73 15.62 8.90
C TRP A 173 18.09 15.97 8.30
N LEU A 174 18.61 15.14 7.42
CA LEU A 174 19.98 15.21 6.90
C LEU A 174 20.21 16.47 6.07
N THR A 175 19.26 16.83 5.20
CA THR A 175 19.41 17.93 4.24
C THR A 175 19.25 19.30 4.87
N GLN A 176 18.50 19.40 5.98
CA GLN A 176 18.26 20.64 6.70
C GLN A 176 19.22 20.82 7.90
N GLY A 177 20.53 20.78 7.63
CA GLY A 177 21.54 21.03 8.66
C GLY A 177 21.58 20.03 9.80
N ASN A 178 21.15 18.79 9.58
CA ASN A 178 21.02 17.75 10.60
C ASN A 178 20.10 18.13 11.77
N THR A 179 18.99 18.81 11.47
CA THR A 179 18.00 19.16 12.50
C THR A 179 17.46 17.90 13.16
N VAL A 180 17.42 17.89 14.48
CA VAL A 180 17.00 16.74 15.28
C VAL A 180 15.61 16.99 15.85
N PHE A 181 14.72 16.01 15.65
CA PHE A 181 13.36 15.99 16.17
C PHE A 181 13.20 14.89 17.21
N GLU A 182 12.46 15.17 18.24
CA GLU A 182 12.07 14.21 19.27
C GLU A 182 10.93 13.30 18.76
N ASN A 183 10.76 12.14 19.38
CA ASN A 183 9.75 11.15 18.99
C ASN A 183 8.30 11.68 18.95
N TYR A 184 7.96 12.66 19.81
CA TYR A 184 6.62 13.25 19.84
C TYR A 184 6.38 14.28 18.72
N GLN A 185 7.44 14.78 18.08
CA GLN A 185 7.33 15.75 16.98
C GLN A 185 7.15 15.10 15.62
N VAL A 186 7.43 13.81 15.49
CA VAL A 186 7.34 13.10 14.21
C VAL A 186 6.40 11.92 14.33
N SER A 187 5.42 11.86 13.44
CA SER A 187 4.63 10.66 13.18
C SER A 187 5.35 9.81 12.14
N HIS A 188 5.54 8.55 12.44
CA HIS A 188 6.25 7.61 11.57
C HIS A 188 5.39 6.39 11.26
N LEU A 189 4.66 6.47 10.17
CA LEU A 189 3.93 5.35 9.59
C LEU A 189 4.94 4.35 9.01
N ARG A 190 4.92 3.10 9.47
CA ARG A 190 5.97 2.12 9.14
C ARG A 190 5.41 0.71 8.98
N ILE A 191 5.62 0.10 7.81
CA ILE A 191 5.24 -1.29 7.54
C ILE A 191 6.32 -2.23 8.06
N LEU A 192 6.06 -2.86 9.19
CA LEU A 192 6.96 -3.87 9.76
C LEU A 192 6.76 -5.21 9.05
N GLY A 193 7.82 -5.81 8.57
CA GLY A 193 7.73 -7.08 7.85
C GLY A 193 8.95 -7.99 7.99
N ASP A 194 10.14 -7.42 8.19
CA ASP A 194 11.39 -8.19 8.27
C ASP A 194 12.42 -7.41 9.08
N ASP A 195 13.09 -8.07 10.01
CA ASP A 195 14.07 -7.48 10.92
C ASP A 195 15.27 -6.86 10.18
N ARG A 196 15.53 -7.29 8.94
CA ARG A 196 16.61 -6.75 8.09
C ARG A 196 16.45 -5.29 7.72
N PHE A 197 15.22 -4.78 7.78
CA PHE A 197 14.91 -3.39 7.43
C PHE A 197 14.94 -2.45 8.64
N LEU A 198 14.99 -3.01 9.87
CA LEU A 198 15.02 -2.20 11.08
C LEU A 198 16.19 -1.20 11.06
N PRO A 199 15.98 0.05 11.49
CA PRO A 199 14.82 0.59 12.19
C PRO A 199 13.69 1.09 11.27
N TYR A 200 13.79 0.85 9.97
CA TYR A 200 12.83 1.29 8.96
C TYR A 200 11.78 0.23 8.62
N GLY A 201 10.81 0.62 7.81
CA GLY A 201 9.80 -0.27 7.28
C GLY A 201 10.26 -0.99 6.00
N ARG A 202 9.47 -1.96 5.57
CA ARG A 202 9.65 -2.68 4.31
C ARG A 202 8.55 -2.28 3.34
N SER A 203 8.95 -1.81 2.15
CA SER A 203 8.02 -1.53 1.06
C SER A 203 7.27 -2.78 0.60
N VAL A 204 6.01 -2.61 0.17
CA VAL A 204 5.25 -3.68 -0.50
C VAL A 204 5.90 -4.06 -1.84
N LEU A 205 6.66 -3.14 -2.43
CA LEU A 205 7.38 -3.33 -3.70
C LEU A 205 8.69 -4.11 -3.57
N ASP A 206 9.23 -4.29 -2.36
CA ASP A 206 10.56 -4.86 -2.17
C ASP A 206 10.71 -6.26 -2.80
N SER A 207 9.70 -7.12 -2.65
CA SER A 207 9.69 -8.45 -3.24
C SER A 207 9.63 -8.45 -4.77
N SER A 208 9.12 -7.38 -5.37
CA SER A 208 8.86 -7.24 -6.79
C SER A 208 10.07 -6.69 -7.58
N ARG A 209 11.03 -6.05 -6.90
CA ARG A 209 12.18 -5.36 -7.53
C ARG A 209 12.92 -6.23 -8.56
N LYS A 210 13.25 -7.47 -8.19
CA LYS A 210 13.99 -8.38 -9.08
C LYS A 210 13.16 -8.79 -10.30
N VAL A 211 11.90 -9.11 -10.07
CA VAL A 211 10.97 -9.56 -11.12
C VAL A 211 10.72 -8.42 -12.10
N TRP A 212 10.48 -7.21 -11.60
CA TRP A 212 10.30 -6.01 -12.40
C TRP A 212 11.52 -5.72 -13.32
N LYS A 213 12.75 -5.76 -12.78
CA LYS A 213 13.96 -5.57 -13.61
C LYS A 213 14.08 -6.64 -14.70
N GLN A 214 13.72 -7.90 -14.40
CA GLN A 214 13.71 -8.97 -15.38
C GLN A 214 12.63 -8.79 -16.45
N LEU A 215 11.45 -8.33 -16.06
CA LEU A 215 10.35 -8.06 -16.98
C LEU A 215 10.71 -6.92 -17.93
N LEU A 216 11.22 -5.81 -17.43
CA LEU A 216 11.64 -4.67 -18.24
C LEU A 216 12.69 -5.08 -19.29
N MET A 217 13.71 -5.84 -18.88
CA MET A 217 14.72 -6.36 -19.82
C MET A 217 14.12 -7.32 -20.85
N ALA A 218 13.15 -8.14 -20.48
CA ALA A 218 12.50 -9.06 -21.40
C ALA A 218 11.62 -8.33 -22.42
N GLU A 219 10.91 -7.30 -22.01
CA GLU A 219 10.09 -6.43 -22.88
C GLU A 219 10.97 -5.69 -23.88
N ASP A 220 12.07 -5.07 -23.41
CA ASP A 220 13.03 -4.39 -24.28
C ASP A 220 13.66 -5.35 -25.29
N ALA A 221 14.08 -6.53 -24.83
CA ALA A 221 14.63 -7.56 -25.70
C ALA A 221 13.63 -8.04 -26.76
N MET A 222 12.35 -8.20 -26.38
CA MET A 222 11.27 -8.55 -27.30
C MET A 222 11.06 -7.47 -28.37
N LEU A 223 11.03 -6.19 -27.97
CA LEU A 223 10.88 -5.07 -28.89
C LEU A 223 12.05 -5.01 -29.87
N ILE A 224 13.28 -5.11 -29.38
CA ILE A 224 14.48 -5.13 -30.22
C ILE A 224 14.44 -6.32 -31.19
N TYR A 225 14.06 -7.52 -30.70
CA TYR A 225 13.92 -8.71 -31.55
C TYR A 225 12.89 -8.50 -32.65
N ARG A 226 11.71 -7.97 -32.32
CA ARG A 226 10.64 -7.71 -33.30
C ARG A 226 11.07 -6.68 -34.34
N ILE A 227 11.68 -5.58 -33.92
CA ILE A 227 12.14 -4.55 -34.83
C ILE A 227 13.27 -5.09 -35.73
N SER A 228 14.20 -5.88 -35.20
CA SER A 228 15.39 -6.32 -35.95
C SER A 228 15.18 -7.58 -36.78
N ARG A 229 14.31 -8.51 -36.35
CA ARG A 229 14.19 -9.83 -36.97
C ARG A 229 12.80 -10.20 -37.49
N ALA A 230 11.75 -9.51 -37.10
CA ALA A 230 10.42 -9.77 -37.64
C ALA A 230 10.24 -9.38 -39.09
N PRO A 231 10.88 -8.32 -39.62
CA PRO A 231 10.78 -8.01 -41.05
C PRO A 231 11.39 -9.11 -41.90
N GLU A 232 10.66 -9.51 -42.92
CA GLU A 232 11.16 -10.41 -43.97
C GLU A 232 12.37 -9.76 -44.67
N ARG A 233 13.45 -10.50 -44.85
CA ARG A 233 14.65 -10.07 -45.55
C ARG A 233 14.64 -10.63 -46.96
N ARG A 234 15.00 -9.82 -47.95
CA ARG A 234 15.09 -10.24 -49.33
C ARG A 234 16.53 -10.53 -49.67
N VAL A 235 16.76 -11.66 -50.34
CA VAL A 235 18.06 -12.02 -50.89
C VAL A 235 17.94 -11.91 -52.40
N PHE A 236 18.65 -10.96 -52.96
CA PHE A 236 18.76 -10.74 -54.42
C PHE A 236 19.96 -11.53 -54.93
N TYR A 237 19.71 -12.62 -55.65
CA TYR A 237 20.76 -13.30 -56.39
C TYR A 237 20.88 -12.63 -57.74
N VAL A 238 22.01 -11.98 -57.98
CA VAL A 238 22.28 -11.22 -59.23
C VAL A 238 23.25 -12.01 -60.07
N ASP A 239 22.78 -12.43 -61.28
CA ASP A 239 23.66 -13.14 -62.21
C ASP A 239 24.70 -12.18 -62.80
N VAL A 240 25.94 -12.44 -62.54
CA VAL A 240 27.08 -11.64 -63.03
C VAL A 240 27.68 -12.20 -64.32
N GLY A 241 27.13 -13.29 -64.86
CA GLY A 241 27.56 -13.88 -66.12
C GLY A 241 29.08 -14.00 -66.30
N ASN A 242 29.63 -13.49 -67.39
CA ASN A 242 31.03 -13.51 -67.73
C ASN A 242 31.80 -12.25 -67.29
N ILE A 243 31.29 -11.44 -66.35
CA ILE A 243 31.97 -10.25 -65.87
C ILE A 243 33.27 -10.63 -65.16
N PRO A 244 34.42 -9.95 -65.47
CA PRO A 244 35.67 -10.20 -64.79
C PRO A 244 35.56 -10.01 -63.24
N PRO A 245 36.20 -10.79 -62.42
CA PRO A 245 36.12 -10.69 -60.96
C PRO A 245 36.38 -9.27 -60.40
N LYS A 246 37.18 -8.49 -61.05
CA LYS A 246 37.51 -7.11 -60.67
C LYS A 246 36.36 -6.12 -60.83
N ASP A 247 35.44 -6.41 -61.73
CA ASP A 247 34.34 -5.52 -62.10
C ASP A 247 33.00 -5.95 -61.46
N VAL A 248 32.97 -7.14 -60.79
CA VAL A 248 31.78 -7.68 -60.15
C VAL A 248 31.26 -6.75 -59.05
N GLU A 249 32.15 -6.17 -58.29
CA GLU A 249 31.81 -5.29 -57.15
C GLU A 249 31.14 -4.00 -57.70
N ASN A 250 31.69 -3.38 -58.72
CA ASN A 250 31.07 -2.20 -59.35
C ASN A 250 29.70 -2.53 -59.97
N TYR A 251 29.57 -3.70 -60.59
CA TYR A 251 28.30 -4.14 -61.16
C TYR A 251 27.26 -4.38 -60.09
N MET A 252 27.64 -5.03 -58.99
CA MET A 252 26.79 -5.26 -57.83
C MET A 252 26.31 -3.96 -57.19
N GLN A 253 27.19 -2.96 -57.10
CA GLN A 253 26.88 -1.63 -56.58
C GLN A 253 25.88 -0.90 -57.51
N GLN A 254 26.04 -0.95 -58.81
CA GLN A 254 25.11 -0.41 -59.77
C GLN A 254 23.76 -1.15 -59.75
N ALA A 255 23.74 -2.47 -59.57
CA ALA A 255 22.52 -3.26 -59.44
C ALA A 255 21.76 -2.91 -58.14
N ARG A 256 22.51 -2.72 -57.06
CA ARG A 256 21.99 -2.28 -55.79
C ARG A 256 21.34 -0.89 -55.89
N ASP A 257 22.03 0.08 -56.51
CA ASP A 257 21.55 1.45 -56.67
C ASP A 257 20.31 1.53 -57.59
N LYS A 258 20.18 0.64 -58.54
CA LYS A 258 19.02 0.52 -59.42
C LYS A 258 17.81 -0.10 -58.72
N LEU A 259 18.04 -1.02 -57.82
CA LEU A 259 16.97 -1.75 -57.05
C LEU A 259 16.55 -0.97 -55.81
N LYS A 260 17.45 -0.23 -55.18
CA LYS A 260 17.16 0.72 -54.12
C LYS A 260 16.73 2.04 -54.70
N ARG A 261 15.45 2.19 -54.98
CA ARG A 261 14.85 3.52 -55.22
C ARG A 261 14.78 4.20 -53.86
N LEU A 262 15.73 5.10 -53.59
CA LEU A 262 15.68 5.98 -52.43
C LEU A 262 14.47 6.93 -52.62
N PRO A 263 13.49 6.96 -51.72
CA PRO A 263 12.54 8.04 -51.69
C PRO A 263 13.29 9.31 -51.35
N ASN A 264 13.17 10.34 -52.23
CA ASN A 264 13.73 11.66 -51.97
C ASN A 264 13.10 12.21 -50.68
N VAL A 265 13.89 12.34 -49.67
CA VAL A 265 13.53 13.08 -48.46
C VAL A 265 13.60 14.56 -48.82
N THR A 266 12.43 15.19 -48.97
CA THR A 266 12.36 16.62 -49.18
C THR A 266 12.66 17.31 -47.85
N GLU A 267 13.84 17.91 -47.73
CA GLU A 267 14.35 18.64 -46.54
C GLU A 267 13.57 19.95 -46.24
N ALA A 268 12.32 20.10 -46.68
CA ALA A 268 11.63 21.39 -46.61
C ALA A 268 11.18 21.81 -45.19
N ASN A 269 11.11 20.94 -44.18
CA ASN A 269 10.56 21.33 -42.87
C ASN A 269 11.23 20.67 -41.63
N GLY A 270 12.42 20.12 -41.70
CA GLY A 270 13.14 19.63 -40.51
C GLY A 270 12.43 18.53 -39.70
N LYS A 271 11.33 17.96 -40.17
CA LYS A 271 10.65 16.81 -39.60
C LYS A 271 11.04 15.56 -40.38
N VAL A 272 11.87 14.74 -39.80
CA VAL A 272 12.16 13.38 -40.28
C VAL A 272 10.86 12.59 -40.24
N ASP A 273 10.28 12.28 -41.38
CA ASP A 273 9.11 11.41 -41.48
C ASP A 273 9.59 9.96 -41.30
N LEU A 274 9.53 9.49 -40.07
CA LEU A 274 9.93 8.10 -39.68
C LEU A 274 9.11 7.00 -40.38
N ARG A 275 8.03 7.38 -41.09
CA ARG A 275 7.22 6.44 -41.90
C ARG A 275 7.92 5.93 -43.14
N TYR A 276 9.00 6.55 -43.55
CA TYR A 276 9.69 6.28 -44.82
C TYR A 276 11.21 6.13 -44.70
N ASN A 277 11.77 5.92 -43.51
CA ASN A 277 13.18 5.58 -43.42
C ASN A 277 13.38 4.12 -42.92
N PRO A 278 13.08 3.10 -43.74
CA PRO A 278 13.38 1.70 -43.40
C PRO A 278 14.84 1.34 -43.68
N GLU A 279 15.70 2.30 -44.01
CA GLU A 279 17.06 2.01 -44.53
C GLU A 279 17.99 1.34 -43.50
N SER A 280 17.74 1.47 -42.21
CA SER A 280 18.60 0.82 -41.20
C SER A 280 18.13 -0.58 -40.79
N ILE A 281 16.88 -0.95 -41.10
CA ILE A 281 16.24 -2.18 -40.55
C ILE A 281 16.11 -3.29 -41.61
N LEU A 282 16.01 -2.93 -42.88
CA LEU A 282 15.88 -3.86 -43.99
C LEU A 282 17.20 -3.95 -44.79
N GLU A 283 18.18 -4.65 -44.29
CA GLU A 283 19.32 -5.03 -45.06
C GLU A 283 18.95 -6.15 -46.04
N ASP A 284 18.70 -5.74 -47.29
CA ASP A 284 18.58 -6.69 -48.40
C ASP A 284 19.97 -7.25 -48.76
N PHE A 285 20.05 -8.55 -48.90
CA PHE A 285 21.31 -9.22 -49.26
C PHE A 285 21.43 -9.32 -50.78
N PHE A 286 22.55 -8.82 -51.32
CA PHE A 286 22.86 -8.94 -52.75
C PHE A 286 24.00 -9.94 -52.92
N ILE A 287 23.72 -11.09 -53.51
CA ILE A 287 24.67 -12.16 -53.70
C ILE A 287 24.97 -12.34 -55.17
N PRO A 288 26.23 -12.16 -55.65
CA PRO A 288 26.58 -12.45 -57.00
C PRO A 288 26.59 -13.97 -57.26
N VAL A 289 25.89 -14.38 -58.34
CA VAL A 289 25.81 -15.78 -58.73
C VAL A 289 26.39 -15.94 -60.16
N ARG A 290 27.12 -17.02 -60.42
CA ARG A 290 27.57 -17.39 -61.74
C ARG A 290 27.00 -18.76 -62.11
N GLY A 291 26.29 -18.84 -63.23
CA GLY A 291 25.83 -20.12 -63.75
C GLY A 291 24.37 -20.15 -64.15
N ASP A 292 23.87 -21.25 -64.51
CA ASP A 292 22.66 -21.56 -65.29
C ASP A 292 21.30 -21.25 -64.57
N ARG A 293 21.34 -20.49 -63.45
CA ARG A 293 20.11 -20.28 -62.62
C ARG A 293 19.49 -18.87 -62.75
N GLY A 294 20.07 -17.96 -63.50
CA GLY A 294 19.56 -16.61 -63.66
C GLY A 294 19.43 -15.80 -62.35
N SER A 295 19.09 -14.52 -62.47
CA SER A 295 18.78 -13.66 -61.33
C SER A 295 17.46 -14.08 -60.68
N ARG A 296 17.43 -14.23 -59.35
CA ARG A 296 16.25 -14.57 -58.58
C ARG A 296 16.22 -13.79 -57.26
N ILE A 297 14.98 -13.62 -56.75
CA ILE A 297 14.74 -13.02 -55.47
C ILE A 297 14.21 -14.13 -54.53
N GLU A 298 14.81 -14.29 -53.40
CA GLU A 298 14.38 -15.25 -52.39
C GLU A 298 14.08 -14.45 -51.09
N THR A 299 12.92 -14.73 -50.51
CA THR A 299 12.53 -14.09 -49.25
C THR A 299 12.93 -15.00 -48.10
N LEU A 300 13.76 -14.50 -47.21
CA LEU A 300 14.04 -15.18 -45.94
C LEU A 300 12.87 -14.84 -44.99
N PRO A 301 12.12 -15.84 -44.55
CA PRO A 301 11.03 -15.61 -43.62
C PRO A 301 11.56 -14.99 -42.34
N GLY A 302 10.79 -14.08 -41.75
CA GLY A 302 11.05 -13.53 -40.45
C GLY A 302 11.07 -14.62 -39.37
N GLY A 303 11.61 -14.32 -38.21
CA GLY A 303 11.68 -15.30 -37.12
C GLY A 303 10.27 -15.78 -36.69
N GLU A 304 10.02 -17.08 -36.74
CA GLU A 304 8.73 -17.69 -36.39
C GLU A 304 8.32 -17.44 -34.93
N ASN A 305 9.27 -17.15 -34.01
CA ASN A 305 9.01 -16.88 -32.60
C ASN A 305 8.65 -15.42 -32.27
N ALA A 306 8.38 -14.58 -33.28
CA ALA A 306 7.94 -13.19 -33.05
C ALA A 306 6.60 -13.07 -32.31
N ALA A 307 5.81 -14.15 -32.31
CA ALA A 307 4.51 -14.24 -31.62
C ALA A 307 4.58 -14.79 -30.19
N ALA A 308 5.71 -15.38 -29.78
CA ALA A 308 5.83 -16.00 -28.46
C ALA A 308 5.95 -14.90 -27.39
N ILE A 309 4.89 -14.75 -26.58
CA ILE A 309 4.81 -13.78 -25.48
C ILE A 309 4.81 -14.53 -24.13
N GLU A 310 4.86 -15.85 -24.14
CA GLU A 310 4.70 -16.70 -22.95
C GLU A 310 5.69 -16.38 -21.82
N ASP A 311 6.95 -16.06 -22.15
CA ASP A 311 7.97 -15.72 -21.17
C ASP A 311 7.65 -14.38 -20.48
N ILE A 312 7.15 -13.40 -21.23
CA ILE A 312 6.74 -12.09 -20.70
C ILE A 312 5.51 -12.26 -19.83
N GLN A 313 4.51 -13.01 -20.28
CA GLN A 313 3.31 -13.30 -19.48
C GLN A 313 3.66 -14.04 -18.18
N TYR A 314 4.63 -14.97 -18.23
CA TYR A 314 5.11 -15.63 -17.02
C TYR A 314 5.73 -14.63 -16.02
N LEU A 315 6.58 -13.71 -16.48
CA LEU A 315 7.19 -12.69 -15.63
C LEU A 315 6.15 -11.70 -15.10
N GLN A 316 5.20 -11.29 -15.93
CA GLN A 316 4.10 -10.40 -15.54
C GLN A 316 3.20 -11.05 -14.47
N ASN A 317 2.81 -12.32 -14.65
CA ASN A 317 2.06 -13.05 -13.63
C ASN A 317 2.84 -13.17 -12.32
N LYS A 318 4.16 -13.39 -12.39
CA LYS A 318 5.03 -13.43 -11.21
C LYS A 318 5.13 -12.06 -10.53
N LEU A 319 5.13 -10.97 -11.30
CA LEU A 319 5.06 -9.60 -10.78
C LEU A 319 3.76 -9.38 -10.00
N PHE A 320 2.59 -9.74 -10.56
CA PHE A 320 1.31 -9.60 -9.88
C PHE A 320 1.26 -10.38 -8.55
N ILE A 321 1.76 -11.61 -8.55
CA ILE A 321 1.85 -12.42 -7.32
C ILE A 321 2.76 -11.73 -6.28
N SER A 322 3.87 -11.14 -6.72
CA SER A 322 4.82 -10.49 -5.82
C SER A 322 4.31 -9.15 -5.26
N LEU A 323 3.42 -8.46 -6.00
CA LEU A 323 2.73 -7.25 -5.53
C LEU A 323 1.65 -7.57 -4.48
N GLY A 324 1.14 -8.80 -4.45
CA GLY A 324 0.15 -9.22 -3.45
C GLY A 324 -1.26 -8.68 -3.69
N VAL A 325 -1.51 -8.05 -4.84
CA VAL A 325 -2.84 -7.58 -5.26
C VAL A 325 -3.49 -8.66 -6.14
N PRO A 326 -4.79 -8.94 -5.99
CA PRO A 326 -5.48 -9.88 -6.86
C PRO A 326 -5.33 -9.51 -8.35
N LYS A 327 -5.03 -10.50 -9.20
CA LYS A 327 -4.84 -10.26 -10.63
C LYS A 327 -6.08 -9.60 -11.27
N SER A 328 -7.26 -9.97 -10.81
CA SER A 328 -8.54 -9.42 -11.26
C SER A 328 -8.68 -7.90 -11.10
N TYR A 329 -7.93 -7.28 -10.19
CA TYR A 329 -7.94 -5.82 -9.99
C TYR A 329 -6.99 -5.09 -10.95
N LEU A 330 -6.02 -5.81 -11.51
CA LEU A 330 -4.97 -5.26 -12.37
C LEU A 330 -5.21 -5.53 -13.86
N THR A 331 -6.00 -6.56 -14.20
CA THR A 331 -6.28 -6.96 -15.59
C THR A 331 -7.76 -6.92 -15.87
N ALA A 332 -8.12 -6.42 -17.07
CA ALA A 332 -9.50 -6.38 -17.55
C ALA A 332 -9.96 -7.72 -18.18
N GLU A 333 -9.22 -8.82 -18.01
CA GLU A 333 -9.60 -10.13 -18.53
C GLU A 333 -10.82 -10.66 -17.75
N GLU A 334 -11.96 -10.67 -18.42
CA GLU A 334 -13.23 -11.21 -17.95
C GLU A 334 -13.23 -12.75 -17.98
N ASP A 335 -12.43 -13.40 -17.14
CA ASP A 335 -12.67 -14.80 -16.82
C ASP A 335 -13.73 -14.91 -15.72
N LEU A 336 -14.99 -14.76 -16.16
CA LEU A 336 -16.21 -14.80 -15.33
C LEU A 336 -16.50 -16.16 -14.66
N SER A 337 -15.60 -17.13 -14.79
CA SER A 337 -15.83 -18.50 -14.30
C SER A 337 -15.59 -18.74 -12.80
N GLY A 338 -15.26 -17.71 -12.02
CA GLY A 338 -14.83 -17.93 -10.65
C GLY A 338 -15.33 -16.94 -9.60
N LYS A 339 -16.64 -16.59 -9.55
CA LYS A 339 -17.17 -15.69 -8.48
C LYS A 339 -16.78 -16.11 -7.06
N SER A 340 -16.70 -17.40 -6.77
CA SER A 340 -16.28 -17.91 -5.46
C SER A 340 -14.78 -17.76 -5.20
N THR A 341 -13.95 -17.86 -6.24
CA THR A 341 -12.50 -17.68 -6.17
C THR A 341 -12.17 -16.20 -5.95
N LEU A 342 -12.85 -15.31 -6.66
CA LEU A 342 -12.72 -13.86 -6.52
C LEU A 342 -13.01 -13.41 -5.09
N ALA A 343 -14.12 -13.89 -4.49
CA ALA A 343 -14.47 -13.59 -3.11
C ALA A 343 -13.41 -14.08 -2.10
N GLN A 344 -12.75 -15.21 -2.36
CA GLN A 344 -11.69 -15.71 -1.48
C GLN A 344 -10.39 -14.89 -1.60
N GLU A 345 -10.06 -14.42 -2.80
CA GLU A 345 -8.91 -13.53 -3.02
C GLU A 345 -9.14 -12.18 -2.35
N ASP A 346 -10.35 -11.62 -2.47
CA ASP A 346 -10.76 -10.38 -1.84
C ASP A 346 -10.60 -10.44 -0.31
N ILE A 347 -11.06 -11.52 0.34
CA ILE A 347 -10.90 -11.71 1.78
C ILE A 347 -9.43 -11.77 2.21
N LYS A 348 -8.56 -12.41 1.41
CA LYS A 348 -7.13 -12.45 1.71
C LYS A 348 -6.49 -11.06 1.57
N PHE A 349 -6.87 -10.33 0.54
CA PHE A 349 -6.40 -8.99 0.30
C PHE A 349 -6.87 -8.03 1.40
N ALA A 350 -8.16 -8.07 1.76
CA ALA A 350 -8.71 -7.30 2.86
C ALA A 350 -7.95 -7.47 4.19
N ARG A 351 -7.46 -8.68 4.50
CA ARG A 351 -6.60 -8.91 5.68
C ARG A 351 -5.24 -8.19 5.57
N THR A 352 -4.73 -8.01 4.37
CA THR A 352 -3.49 -7.24 4.15
C THR A 352 -3.76 -5.75 4.36
N ILE A 353 -4.86 -5.26 3.84
CA ILE A 353 -5.33 -3.88 4.06
C ILE A 353 -5.58 -3.60 5.54
N GLN A 354 -6.25 -4.48 6.26
CA GLN A 354 -6.46 -4.34 7.71
C GLN A 354 -5.15 -4.24 8.51
N ARG A 355 -4.08 -4.91 8.07
CA ARG A 355 -2.75 -4.75 8.70
C ARG A 355 -2.17 -3.36 8.46
N ILE A 356 -2.36 -2.80 7.28
CA ILE A 356 -1.97 -1.43 6.94
C ILE A 356 -2.80 -0.43 7.77
N GLN A 357 -4.12 -0.61 7.83
CA GLN A 357 -5.02 0.21 8.64
C GLN A 357 -4.64 0.23 10.12
N LYS A 358 -4.20 -0.89 10.69
CA LYS A 358 -3.73 -0.95 12.09
C LYS A 358 -2.50 -0.08 12.34
N ILE A 359 -1.59 0.01 11.38
CA ILE A 359 -0.42 0.88 11.48
C ILE A 359 -0.86 2.34 11.51
N ILE A 360 -1.79 2.69 10.65
CA ILE A 360 -2.35 4.05 10.55
C ILE A 360 -3.05 4.43 11.85
N ILE A 361 -3.94 3.57 12.34
CA ILE A 361 -4.67 3.78 13.60
C ILE A 361 -3.68 3.98 14.76
N SER A 362 -2.63 3.18 14.84
CA SER A 362 -1.61 3.28 15.89
C SER A 362 -0.91 4.64 15.90
N GLU A 363 -0.55 5.18 14.73
CA GLU A 363 0.10 6.49 14.65
C GLU A 363 -0.90 7.65 14.82
N LEU A 364 -2.12 7.53 14.32
CA LEU A 364 -3.18 8.51 14.58
C LEU A 364 -3.54 8.56 16.07
N ALA A 365 -3.62 7.42 16.74
CA ALA A 365 -3.82 7.36 18.18
C ALA A 365 -2.68 8.05 18.95
N LYS A 366 -1.42 7.88 18.53
CA LYS A 366 -0.27 8.61 19.09
C LYS A 366 -0.43 10.14 18.94
N ILE A 367 -0.84 10.60 17.75
CA ILE A 367 -1.10 12.03 17.49
C ILE A 367 -2.22 12.54 18.39
N SER A 368 -3.32 11.78 18.52
CA SER A 368 -4.45 12.08 19.40
C SER A 368 -4.04 12.22 20.86
N LEU A 369 -3.22 11.28 21.35
CA LEU A 369 -2.70 11.33 22.73
C LEU A 369 -1.84 12.59 22.96
N ILE A 370 -0.99 12.95 22.01
CA ILE A 370 -0.16 14.17 22.10
C ILE A 370 -1.07 15.39 22.14
N HIS A 371 -2.07 15.46 21.28
CA HIS A 371 -3.00 16.58 21.20
C HIS A 371 -3.80 16.74 22.50
N LEU A 372 -4.49 15.71 22.96
CA LEU A 372 -5.32 15.73 24.16
C LEU A 372 -4.51 16.07 25.41
N TYR A 373 -3.29 15.50 25.55
CA TYR A 373 -2.41 15.79 26.67
C TYR A 373 -2.00 17.28 26.72
N LEU A 374 -1.68 17.87 25.58
CA LEU A 374 -1.30 19.30 25.50
C LEU A 374 -2.48 20.23 25.72
N ARG A 375 -3.68 19.83 25.31
CA ARG A 375 -4.95 20.55 25.60
C ARG A 375 -5.28 20.55 27.09
N GLY A 376 -4.73 19.61 27.86
CA GLY A 376 -4.85 19.58 29.31
C GLY A 376 -5.82 18.55 29.84
N TYR A 377 -6.18 17.57 29.04
CA TYR A 377 -6.95 16.41 29.49
C TYR A 377 -6.14 15.58 30.49
N ASP A 378 -6.82 14.91 31.40
CA ASP A 378 -6.23 14.14 32.47
C ASP A 378 -5.64 12.82 31.92
N GLU A 379 -4.54 12.31 32.52
CA GLU A 379 -3.89 11.08 32.07
C GLU A 379 -4.84 9.87 31.99
N ALA A 380 -5.88 9.82 32.82
CA ALA A 380 -6.87 8.75 32.77
C ALA A 380 -7.83 8.89 31.59
N SER A 381 -8.16 10.12 31.20
CA SER A 381 -9.15 10.40 30.14
C SER A 381 -8.55 10.34 28.74
N ILE A 382 -7.24 10.62 28.58
CA ILE A 382 -6.59 10.65 27.25
C ILE A 382 -6.59 9.31 26.53
N TYR A 383 -6.83 8.21 27.20
CA TYR A 383 -6.92 6.85 26.60
C TYR A 383 -8.36 6.41 26.33
N ASN A 384 -9.37 7.23 26.68
CA ASN A 384 -10.77 6.87 26.53
C ASN A 384 -11.30 7.18 25.13
N PHE A 385 -10.63 6.70 24.11
CA PHE A 385 -11.11 6.75 22.73
C PHE A 385 -10.58 5.56 21.94
N ASP A 386 -11.31 5.16 20.92
CA ASP A 386 -10.91 4.17 19.93
C ASP A 386 -11.08 4.75 18.52
N LEU A 387 -10.11 4.48 17.64
CA LEU A 387 -10.14 4.92 16.26
C LEU A 387 -10.38 3.73 15.36
N LYS A 388 -11.29 3.87 14.40
CA LYS A 388 -11.62 2.82 13.44
C LYS A 388 -11.53 3.36 12.02
N LEU A 389 -11.03 2.55 11.12
CA LEU A 389 -11.10 2.76 9.67
C LEU A 389 -12.12 1.77 9.10
N THR A 390 -12.84 2.20 8.08
CA THR A 390 -13.85 1.37 7.43
C THR A 390 -13.24 0.11 6.84
N ASN A 391 -13.94 -0.99 6.95
CA ASN A 391 -13.49 -2.26 6.38
C ASN A 391 -13.52 -2.18 4.85
N PRO A 392 -12.43 -2.52 4.14
CA PRO A 392 -12.38 -2.41 2.69
C PRO A 392 -13.27 -3.41 1.94
N SER A 393 -13.65 -4.52 2.60
CA SER A 393 -14.37 -5.61 1.95
C SER A 393 -15.83 -5.70 2.40
N THR A 394 -16.75 -5.33 1.53
CA THR A 394 -18.20 -5.54 1.72
C THR A 394 -18.54 -7.03 1.81
N VAL A 395 -17.79 -7.90 1.15
CA VAL A 395 -17.94 -9.36 1.23
C VAL A 395 -17.64 -9.85 2.65
N THR A 396 -16.63 -9.29 3.31
CA THR A 396 -16.31 -9.61 4.70
C THR A 396 -17.43 -9.16 5.65
N GLU A 397 -18.00 -7.99 5.41
CA GLU A 397 -19.16 -7.50 6.18
C GLU A 397 -20.40 -8.36 5.97
N MET A 398 -20.72 -8.70 4.72
CA MET A 398 -21.80 -9.64 4.42
C MET A 398 -21.60 -10.98 5.12
N MET A 399 -20.39 -11.53 5.10
CA MET A 399 -20.08 -12.78 5.82
C MET A 399 -20.21 -12.63 7.35
N GLN A 400 -19.85 -11.47 7.90
CA GLN A 400 -20.06 -11.20 9.33
C GLN A 400 -21.55 -11.10 9.67
N LEU A 401 -22.34 -10.42 8.84
CA LEU A 401 -23.80 -10.34 9.01
C LEU A 401 -24.45 -11.73 8.90
N ASP A 402 -24.07 -12.53 7.91
CA ASP A 402 -24.52 -13.92 7.76
C ASP A 402 -24.12 -14.79 8.98
N LEU A 403 -22.94 -14.57 9.51
CA LEU A 403 -22.47 -15.28 10.70
C LEU A 403 -23.27 -14.83 11.94
N MET A 404 -23.56 -13.54 12.06
CA MET A 404 -24.39 -13.00 13.15
C MET A 404 -25.82 -13.54 13.04
N ASP A 405 -26.43 -13.50 11.87
CA ASP A 405 -27.77 -14.05 11.65
C ASP A 405 -27.84 -15.53 12.06
N LYS A 406 -26.90 -16.33 11.63
CA LYS A 406 -26.78 -17.74 12.04
C LYS A 406 -26.57 -17.90 13.55
N ARG A 407 -25.81 -17.02 14.18
CA ARG A 407 -25.62 -17.04 15.66
C ARG A 407 -26.91 -16.63 16.39
N PHE A 408 -27.61 -15.60 15.91
CA PHE A 408 -28.88 -15.18 16.47
C PHE A 408 -29.95 -16.27 16.27
N GLY A 409 -30.02 -16.90 15.09
CA GLY A 409 -30.90 -18.04 14.84
C GLY A 409 -30.62 -19.20 15.81
N ALA A 410 -29.35 -19.63 15.94
CA ALA A 410 -28.96 -20.67 16.87
C ALA A 410 -29.21 -20.29 18.34
N ALA A 411 -28.95 -19.04 18.71
CA ALA A 411 -29.21 -18.54 20.06
C ALA A 411 -30.71 -18.56 20.41
N ARG A 412 -31.57 -18.20 19.45
CA ARG A 412 -33.05 -18.26 19.60
C ARG A 412 -33.55 -19.68 19.76
N ASP A 413 -33.13 -20.59 18.87
CA ASP A 413 -33.51 -22.01 18.88
C ASP A 413 -33.13 -22.68 20.22
N ILE A 414 -31.98 -22.34 20.78
CA ILE A 414 -31.50 -22.88 22.05
C ILE A 414 -32.19 -22.22 23.24
N ALA A 415 -32.46 -20.92 23.19
CA ALA A 415 -33.23 -20.21 24.20
C ALA A 415 -34.66 -20.76 24.30
N ASP A 416 -35.30 -21.05 23.17
CA ASP A 416 -36.66 -21.63 23.10
C ASP A 416 -36.71 -23.08 23.63
N SER A 417 -35.57 -23.78 23.65
CA SER A 417 -35.48 -25.16 24.18
C SER A 417 -35.42 -25.25 25.70
N GLU A 418 -35.22 -24.12 26.40
CA GLU A 418 -35.08 -24.01 27.88
C GLU A 418 -34.01 -24.91 28.51
N LEU A 419 -33.15 -25.56 27.72
CA LEU A 419 -32.13 -26.49 28.19
C LEU A 419 -30.92 -25.78 28.79
N ILE A 420 -30.65 -24.54 28.38
CA ILE A 420 -29.42 -23.80 28.70
C ILE A 420 -29.82 -22.36 29.15
N SER A 421 -29.04 -21.82 30.11
CA SER A 421 -29.30 -20.46 30.61
C SER A 421 -29.04 -19.39 29.53
N ASN A 422 -29.84 -18.33 29.50
CA ASN A 422 -29.68 -17.20 28.59
C ASN A 422 -28.28 -16.54 28.70
N GLU A 423 -27.69 -16.54 29.89
CA GLU A 423 -26.33 -16.00 30.08
C GLU A 423 -25.27 -16.84 29.39
N TYR A 424 -25.41 -18.16 29.41
CA TYR A 424 -24.51 -19.05 28.66
C TYR A 424 -24.65 -18.86 27.15
N VAL A 425 -25.86 -18.69 26.63
CA VAL A 425 -26.13 -18.42 25.23
C VAL A 425 -25.46 -17.09 24.79
N GLN A 426 -25.59 -16.06 25.61
CA GLN A 426 -24.97 -14.75 25.34
C GLN A 426 -23.43 -14.84 25.32
N LYS A 427 -22.81 -15.56 26.26
CA LYS A 427 -21.36 -15.71 26.32
C LYS A 427 -20.80 -16.65 25.26
N SER A 428 -21.41 -17.81 25.06
CA SER A 428 -20.84 -18.88 24.24
C SER A 428 -21.19 -18.76 22.75
N ILE A 429 -22.42 -18.37 22.42
CA ILE A 429 -22.94 -18.33 21.05
C ILE A 429 -22.77 -16.92 20.47
N LEU A 430 -23.25 -15.91 21.19
CA LEU A 430 -23.14 -14.53 20.75
C LEU A 430 -21.74 -13.95 21.00
N LYS A 431 -20.94 -14.60 21.85
CA LYS A 431 -19.57 -14.18 22.24
C LYS A 431 -19.50 -12.79 22.86
N LEU A 432 -20.51 -12.40 23.61
CA LEU A 432 -20.56 -11.13 24.32
C LEU A 432 -19.66 -11.19 25.57
N SER A 433 -18.95 -10.11 25.85
CA SER A 433 -18.18 -9.93 27.09
C SER A 433 -19.10 -9.69 28.29
N ASP A 434 -18.58 -9.87 29.49
CA ASP A 434 -19.36 -9.63 30.72
C ASP A 434 -19.80 -8.16 30.86
N SER A 435 -18.98 -7.22 30.38
CA SER A 435 -19.33 -5.79 30.34
C SER A 435 -20.44 -5.48 29.36
N GLU A 436 -20.42 -6.04 28.14
CA GLU A 436 -21.48 -5.88 27.16
C GLU A 436 -22.80 -6.47 27.66
N ILE A 437 -22.77 -7.64 28.29
CA ILE A 437 -23.96 -8.26 28.88
C ILE A 437 -24.55 -7.36 29.97
N ALA A 438 -23.70 -6.73 30.80
CA ALA A 438 -24.18 -5.81 31.85
C ALA A 438 -24.82 -4.55 31.22
N ASN A 439 -24.21 -3.96 30.20
CA ASN A 439 -24.73 -2.81 29.47
C ASN A 439 -26.08 -3.15 28.81
N ILE A 440 -26.16 -4.27 28.10
CA ILE A 440 -27.42 -4.73 27.48
C ILE A 440 -28.52 -4.91 28.53
N LYS A 441 -28.23 -5.37 29.73
CA LYS A 441 -29.24 -5.47 30.81
C LYS A 441 -29.75 -4.11 31.25
N VAL A 442 -28.86 -3.11 31.37
CA VAL A 442 -29.22 -1.73 31.73
C VAL A 442 -30.05 -1.09 30.63
N ASP A 443 -29.62 -1.24 29.37
CA ASP A 443 -30.35 -0.68 28.23
C ASP A 443 -31.74 -1.30 28.08
N ARG A 444 -31.90 -2.61 28.25
CA ARG A 444 -33.23 -3.26 28.27
C ARG A 444 -34.12 -2.75 29.38
N GLN A 445 -33.57 -2.45 30.56
CA GLN A 445 -34.36 -1.86 31.64
C GLN A 445 -34.82 -0.45 31.29
N ARG A 446 -33.97 0.34 30.65
CA ARG A 446 -34.28 1.68 30.18
C ARG A 446 -35.36 1.65 29.10
N GLU A 447 -35.21 0.82 28.07
CA GLU A 447 -36.21 0.62 27.01
C GLU A 447 -37.58 0.17 27.57
N ALA A 448 -37.58 -0.74 28.54
CA ALA A 448 -38.78 -1.20 29.18
C ALA A 448 -39.48 -0.07 29.96
N SER A 449 -38.71 0.80 30.63
CA SER A 449 -39.25 1.98 31.33
C SER A 449 -39.80 3.02 30.37
N GLU A 450 -39.13 3.28 29.26
CA GLU A 450 -39.56 4.19 28.20
C GLU A 450 -40.87 3.69 27.54
N LYS A 451 -40.95 2.40 27.20
CA LYS A 451 -42.15 1.77 26.68
C LYS A 451 -43.35 1.91 27.65
N PHE A 452 -43.10 1.65 28.93
CA PHE A 452 -44.14 1.78 29.94
C PHE A 452 -44.68 3.23 30.04
N ILE A 453 -43.80 4.24 29.89
CA ILE A 453 -44.21 5.66 29.88
C ILE A 453 -45.02 5.99 28.62
N VAL A 454 -44.59 5.51 27.44
CA VAL A 454 -45.32 5.71 26.18
C VAL A 454 -46.71 5.05 26.23
N ASP A 455 -46.79 3.79 26.69
CA ASP A 455 -48.07 3.07 26.83
C ASP A 455 -49.01 3.75 27.82
N GLN A 456 -48.51 4.39 28.89
CA GLN A 456 -49.33 5.18 29.81
C GLN A 456 -49.84 6.49 29.17
N LEU A 457 -49.02 7.15 28.35
CA LEU A 457 -49.43 8.36 27.63
C LEU A 457 -50.50 8.05 26.59
N GLU A 458 -50.36 6.98 25.83
CA GLU A 458 -51.37 6.54 24.84
C GLU A 458 -52.70 6.12 25.50
N GLN A 459 -52.64 5.47 26.66
CA GLN A 459 -53.82 5.13 27.43
C GLN A 459 -54.51 6.37 28.08
N GLY A 460 -53.70 7.38 28.45
CA GLY A 460 -54.19 8.65 28.96
C GLY A 460 -54.89 9.50 27.89
N GLU A 461 -54.35 9.54 26.66
CA GLU A 461 -55.00 10.23 25.55
C GLU A 461 -56.32 9.58 25.10
N SER A 462 -56.40 8.24 25.11
CA SER A 462 -57.65 7.53 24.80
C SER A 462 -58.74 7.71 25.85
N ALA A 463 -58.36 8.02 27.09
CA ALA A 463 -59.36 8.30 28.17
C ALA A 463 -59.92 9.72 28.11
N VAL A 464 -59.20 10.69 27.50
CA VAL A 464 -59.73 12.08 27.36
C VAL A 464 -60.52 12.28 26.06
N GLY A 465 -60.31 11.44 25.02
CA GLY A 465 -61.04 11.52 23.75
C GLY A 465 -62.45 10.89 23.74
N GLY A 466 -62.85 10.20 24.82
CA GLY A 466 -64.17 9.50 24.92
C GLY A 466 -65.30 10.23 25.64
N GLY A 467 -65.09 11.53 25.94
CA GLY A 467 -66.03 12.27 26.84
C GLY A 467 -66.95 13.33 26.22
N GLU A 468 -67.03 13.50 24.89
CA GLU A 468 -67.90 14.50 24.26
C GLU A 468 -68.58 13.99 22.98
N GLU A 469 -69.46 12.99 23.13
CA GLU A 469 -70.59 12.78 22.20
C GLU A 469 -71.75 12.18 22.93
N GLY A 470 -72.57 13.08 23.51
CA GLY A 470 -73.82 12.67 24.09
C GLY A 470 -74.57 13.78 24.81
N GLN A 471 -75.08 14.79 24.05
CA GLN A 471 -76.31 15.48 24.27
C GLN A 471 -76.40 16.78 23.46
N LEU A 472 -77.06 16.71 22.29
CA LEU A 472 -78.12 17.64 21.92
C LEU A 472 -78.85 17.13 20.68
#